data_51a513e5088a7ce81f56fa1711829e6b
#
_entry.id   51a513e5088a7ce81f56fa1711829e6b
#
_cell.length_a   1.000
_cell.length_b   1.000
_cell.length_c   1.000
_cell.angle_alpha   90.00
_cell.angle_beta   90.00
_cell.angle_gamma   90.00
#
_symmetry.space_group_name_H-M   'P 1'
#
loop_
_entity.id
_entity.type
_entity.pdbx_description
1 polymer ?
#
loop_
_entity_poly.entity_id
_entity_poly.type
_entity_poly.pdbx_seq_one_letter_code
_entity_poly.pdbx_strand_id
1 'polypeptide(L)'
;MSALASTAKQTLEINKLHKRLRRNVGQAIADYNMIEDGDKVMVCLSGGKDSYTMLDILMNLQKHAPIKFDIIAVNLDQKQPGFPEHVLPEYLASIDVPFHIIEKDTYSIVKEVVPEGKTTCGICSRLRRGSLYGYARQNGITKIALGHHRDDIIETAFLNMFYGSKLKAMPPKLLSDDKTNILIRPLAYCKEADIIRYSDHRQFPIIPCNLCGSQENLQRQVIKDMLQGWEKQQPGRLENIFRSFQNISPSQLADNKLFNFKDLELNRLSPTGQEDAAYDDSQFPALSRQ
;
A
#
# COMPACT_ATOMS: atom_id res chain seq x y z
N MET A 1 -38.26 -19.15 -0.75
CA MET A 1 -37.99 -17.88 -1.46
C MET A 1 -36.93 -16.99 -0.77
N SER A 2 -36.77 -17.00 0.56
CA SER A 2 -35.82 -16.15 1.32
C SER A 2 -34.32 -16.45 1.04
N ALA A 3 -33.92 -17.72 0.97
CA ALA A 3 -32.53 -18.10 0.81
C ALA A 3 -31.95 -17.74 -0.57
N LEU A 4 -32.68 -17.96 -1.65
CA LEU A 4 -32.26 -17.61 -3.02
C LEU A 4 -32.11 -16.10 -3.23
N ALA A 5 -33.02 -15.30 -2.63
CA ALA A 5 -32.92 -13.85 -2.68
C ALA A 5 -31.71 -13.32 -1.88
N SER A 6 -31.36 -13.95 -0.75
CA SER A 6 -30.16 -13.63 0.04
C SER A 6 -28.88 -13.92 -0.75
N THR A 7 -28.80 -15.08 -1.41
CA THR A 7 -27.64 -15.48 -2.23
C THR A 7 -27.43 -14.54 -3.42
N ALA A 8 -28.50 -14.17 -4.12
CA ALA A 8 -28.43 -13.24 -5.25
C ALA A 8 -27.95 -11.83 -4.82
N LYS A 9 -28.42 -11.34 -3.66
CA LYS A 9 -27.96 -10.06 -3.09
C LYS A 9 -26.49 -10.10 -2.71
N GLN A 10 -26.02 -11.18 -2.10
CA GLN A 10 -24.62 -11.37 -1.75
C GLN A 10 -23.74 -11.38 -3.01
N THR A 11 -24.13 -12.13 -4.05
CA THR A 11 -23.40 -12.17 -5.32
C THR A 11 -23.29 -10.78 -5.96
N LEU A 12 -24.38 -10.00 -5.94
CA LEU A 12 -24.36 -8.64 -6.47
C LEU A 12 -23.42 -7.71 -5.70
N GLU A 13 -23.42 -7.78 -4.37
CA GLU A 13 -22.52 -6.98 -3.54
C GLU A 13 -21.05 -7.32 -3.76
N ILE A 14 -20.72 -8.59 -3.93
CA ILE A 14 -19.34 -9.03 -4.25
C ILE A 14 -18.91 -8.57 -5.64
N ASN A 15 -19.78 -8.64 -6.62
CA ASN A 15 -19.48 -8.14 -7.96
C ASN A 15 -19.21 -6.62 -7.96
N LYS A 16 -19.99 -5.86 -7.18
CA LYS A 16 -19.74 -4.42 -6.97
C LYS A 16 -18.40 -4.17 -6.28
N LEU A 17 -18.06 -4.98 -5.27
CA LEU A 17 -16.80 -4.90 -4.55
C LEU A 17 -15.59 -5.18 -5.47
N HIS A 18 -15.64 -6.28 -6.23
CA HIS A 18 -14.62 -6.61 -7.22
C HIS A 18 -14.43 -5.49 -8.26
N LYS A 19 -15.54 -4.98 -8.82
CA LYS A 19 -15.51 -3.86 -9.76
C LYS A 19 -14.87 -2.60 -9.13
N ARG A 20 -15.17 -2.31 -7.86
CA ARG A 20 -14.59 -1.18 -7.13
C ARG A 20 -13.08 -1.34 -6.92
N LEU A 21 -12.63 -2.51 -6.43
CA LEU A 21 -11.21 -2.80 -6.23
C LEU A 21 -10.44 -2.69 -7.56
N ARG A 22 -10.96 -3.32 -8.62
CA ARG A 22 -10.34 -3.25 -9.97
C ARG A 22 -10.24 -1.82 -10.47
N ARG A 23 -11.31 -1.01 -10.31
CA ARG A 23 -11.30 0.40 -10.69
C ARG A 23 -10.24 1.19 -9.90
N ASN A 24 -10.18 1.01 -8.58
CA ASN A 24 -9.24 1.72 -7.73
C ASN A 24 -7.80 1.34 -8.03
N VAL A 25 -7.52 0.07 -8.29
CA VAL A 25 -6.18 -0.39 -8.73
C VAL A 25 -5.83 0.19 -10.10
N GLY A 26 -6.75 0.10 -11.07
CA GLY A 26 -6.54 0.68 -12.40
C GLY A 26 -6.29 2.19 -12.37
N GLN A 27 -7.04 2.92 -11.52
CA GLN A 27 -6.86 4.35 -11.34
C GLN A 27 -5.48 4.66 -10.72
N ALA A 28 -5.07 3.94 -9.68
CA ALA A 28 -3.75 4.13 -9.07
C ALA A 28 -2.61 3.83 -10.07
N ILE A 29 -2.75 2.78 -10.88
CA ILE A 29 -1.79 2.46 -11.93
C ILE A 29 -1.67 3.61 -12.95
N ALA A 30 -2.81 4.17 -13.37
CA ALA A 30 -2.85 5.25 -14.35
C ALA A 30 -2.29 6.56 -13.77
N ASP A 31 -2.75 6.98 -12.58
CA ASP A 31 -2.36 8.25 -11.96
C ASP A 31 -0.86 8.35 -11.67
N TYR A 32 -0.22 7.20 -11.35
CA TYR A 32 1.22 7.16 -11.03
C TYR A 32 2.06 6.48 -12.11
N ASN A 33 1.48 6.17 -13.26
CA ASN A 33 2.16 5.44 -14.34
C ASN A 33 2.94 4.23 -13.80
N MET A 34 2.25 3.35 -13.02
CA MET A 34 2.90 2.26 -12.30
C MET A 34 3.30 1.11 -13.22
N ILE A 35 2.48 0.82 -14.24
CA ILE A 35 2.69 -0.28 -15.19
C ILE A 35 2.52 0.27 -16.60
N GLU A 36 3.48 -0.05 -17.47
CA GLU A 36 3.56 0.38 -18.85
C GLU A 36 3.55 -0.83 -19.79
N ASP A 37 3.34 -0.59 -21.08
CA ASP A 37 3.35 -1.66 -22.08
C ASP A 37 4.72 -2.35 -22.13
N GLY A 38 4.73 -3.68 -22.13
CA GLY A 38 5.95 -4.49 -22.10
C GLY A 38 6.58 -4.70 -20.70
N ASP A 39 6.00 -4.17 -19.63
CA ASP A 39 6.53 -4.38 -18.27
C ASP A 39 6.47 -5.85 -17.84
N LYS A 40 7.47 -6.26 -17.06
CA LYS A 40 7.49 -7.51 -16.31
C LYS A 40 7.34 -7.21 -14.82
N VAL A 41 6.14 -7.47 -14.30
CA VAL A 41 5.73 -7.12 -12.93
C VAL A 41 5.95 -8.30 -11.99
N MET A 42 6.81 -8.12 -11.00
CA MET A 42 6.98 -9.06 -9.90
C MET A 42 6.00 -8.74 -8.77
N VAL A 43 5.03 -9.62 -8.53
CA VAL A 43 4.07 -9.49 -7.43
C VAL A 43 4.65 -10.18 -6.20
N CYS A 44 5.00 -9.40 -5.17
CA CYS A 44 5.54 -9.93 -3.93
C CYS A 44 4.41 -10.52 -3.07
N LEU A 45 4.44 -11.84 -2.88
CA LEU A 45 3.47 -12.56 -2.05
C LEU A 45 4.03 -12.82 -0.65
N SER A 46 3.31 -12.35 0.35
CA SER A 46 3.61 -12.63 1.76
C SER A 46 2.77 -13.76 2.36
N GLY A 47 1.78 -14.26 1.61
CA GLY A 47 0.73 -15.13 2.13
C GLY A 47 -0.41 -14.39 2.85
N GLY A 48 -0.36 -13.07 2.94
CA GLY A 48 -1.42 -12.26 3.55
C GLY A 48 -2.51 -11.84 2.55
N LYS A 49 -3.68 -11.49 3.07
CA LYS A 49 -4.88 -11.05 2.31
C LYS A 49 -4.60 -10.00 1.24
N ASP A 50 -3.73 -9.05 1.55
CA ASP A 50 -3.44 -7.91 0.67
C ASP A 50 -2.66 -8.35 -0.57
N SER A 51 -1.66 -9.23 -0.38
CA SER A 51 -0.84 -9.74 -1.47
C SER A 51 -1.62 -10.67 -2.41
N TYR A 52 -2.50 -11.52 -1.88
CA TYR A 52 -3.41 -12.32 -2.70
C TYR A 52 -4.41 -11.46 -3.46
N THR A 53 -5.03 -10.48 -2.79
CA THR A 53 -5.96 -9.54 -3.44
C THR A 53 -5.27 -8.77 -4.57
N MET A 54 -4.05 -8.29 -4.33
CA MET A 54 -3.26 -7.60 -5.35
C MET A 54 -3.00 -8.49 -6.57
N LEU A 55 -2.56 -9.73 -6.36
CA LEU A 55 -2.31 -10.67 -7.44
C LEU A 55 -3.58 -10.93 -8.27
N ASP A 56 -4.69 -11.26 -7.61
CA ASP A 56 -5.96 -11.58 -8.28
C ASP A 56 -6.49 -10.40 -9.12
N ILE A 57 -6.42 -9.17 -8.59
CA ILE A 57 -6.82 -7.97 -9.33
C ILE A 57 -5.87 -7.66 -10.49
N LEU A 58 -4.55 -7.79 -10.30
CA LEU A 58 -3.57 -7.57 -11.38
C LEU A 58 -3.70 -8.59 -12.50
N MET A 59 -3.95 -9.86 -12.21
CA MET A 59 -4.25 -10.89 -13.20
C MET A 59 -5.51 -10.57 -14.01
N ASN A 60 -6.54 -10.05 -13.33
CA ASN A 60 -7.75 -9.60 -14.00
C ASN A 60 -7.48 -8.39 -14.91
N LEU A 61 -6.71 -7.42 -14.45
CA LEU A 61 -6.31 -6.25 -15.25
C LEU A 61 -5.45 -6.65 -16.44
N GLN A 62 -4.49 -7.57 -16.29
CA GLN A 62 -3.66 -8.08 -17.38
C GLN A 62 -4.49 -8.59 -18.55
N LYS A 63 -5.62 -9.24 -18.26
CA LYS A 63 -6.53 -9.77 -19.32
C LYS A 63 -7.38 -8.71 -20.02
N HIS A 64 -7.57 -7.52 -19.40
CA HIS A 64 -8.55 -6.53 -19.86
C HIS A 64 -7.97 -5.13 -20.09
N ALA A 65 -6.72 -4.89 -19.72
CA ALA A 65 -6.06 -3.60 -19.90
C ALA A 65 -5.70 -3.36 -21.38
N PRO A 66 -5.62 -2.10 -21.82
CA PRO A 66 -5.20 -1.76 -23.18
C PRO A 66 -3.68 -1.95 -23.41
N ILE A 67 -2.92 -2.24 -22.38
CA ILE A 67 -1.47 -2.49 -22.38
C ILE A 67 -1.19 -3.96 -22.08
N LYS A 68 -0.06 -4.46 -22.58
CA LYS A 68 0.41 -5.82 -22.33
C LYS A 68 1.55 -5.78 -21.30
N PHE A 69 1.46 -6.60 -20.29
CA PHE A 69 2.52 -6.78 -19.30
C PHE A 69 2.50 -8.20 -18.74
N ASP A 70 3.65 -8.66 -18.30
CA ASP A 70 3.81 -9.99 -17.71
C ASP A 70 3.74 -9.93 -16.20
N ILE A 71 3.21 -10.98 -15.57
CA ILE A 71 3.16 -11.14 -14.11
C ILE A 71 3.96 -12.39 -13.73
N ILE A 72 4.79 -12.23 -12.70
CA ILE A 72 5.37 -13.34 -11.96
C ILE A 72 5.11 -13.15 -10.46
N ALA A 73 4.57 -14.16 -9.80
CA ALA A 73 4.38 -14.17 -8.36
C ALA A 73 5.68 -14.62 -7.68
N VAL A 74 6.16 -13.87 -6.70
CA VAL A 74 7.41 -14.21 -5.99
C VAL A 74 7.18 -14.15 -4.48
N ASN A 75 7.52 -15.25 -3.79
CA ASN A 75 7.57 -15.31 -2.33
C ASN A 75 9.02 -15.47 -1.88
N LEU A 76 9.35 -14.90 -0.74
CA LEU A 76 10.58 -15.18 -0.01
C LEU A 76 10.26 -16.06 1.19
N ASP A 77 10.62 -17.33 1.11
CA ASP A 77 10.67 -18.22 2.26
C ASP A 77 11.93 -17.90 3.08
N GLN A 78 11.71 -17.39 4.28
CA GLN A 78 12.75 -16.99 5.22
C GLN A 78 13.18 -18.14 6.14
N LYS A 79 12.63 -19.34 5.95
CA LYS A 79 12.80 -20.53 6.79
C LYS A 79 12.38 -20.27 8.24
N GLN A 80 11.28 -19.53 8.41
CA GLN A 80 10.67 -19.34 9.73
C GLN A 80 10.02 -20.64 10.21
N PRO A 81 10.23 -21.05 11.48
CA PRO A 81 9.58 -22.24 12.03
C PRO A 81 8.06 -22.17 11.90
N GLY A 82 7.46 -23.25 11.39
CA GLY A 82 6.01 -23.34 11.20
C GLY A 82 5.46 -22.65 9.95
N PHE A 83 6.31 -22.14 9.07
CA PHE A 83 5.86 -21.61 7.78
C PHE A 83 5.37 -22.77 6.88
N PRO A 84 4.12 -22.73 6.37
CA PRO A 84 3.56 -23.81 5.55
C PRO A 84 4.06 -23.68 4.10
N GLU A 85 5.21 -24.27 3.78
CA GLU A 85 5.91 -24.13 2.50
C GLU A 85 5.06 -24.56 1.27
N HIS A 86 4.09 -25.49 1.47
CA HIS A 86 3.26 -26.04 0.39
C HIS A 86 2.10 -25.11 -0.05
N VAL A 87 1.60 -24.25 0.84
CA VAL A 87 0.36 -23.48 0.61
C VAL A 87 0.46 -22.54 -0.60
N LEU A 88 1.53 -21.78 -0.69
CA LEU A 88 1.71 -20.83 -1.81
C LEU A 88 1.92 -21.54 -3.15
N PRO A 89 2.84 -22.53 -3.29
CA PRO A 89 3.00 -23.25 -4.54
C PRO A 89 1.73 -23.94 -5.03
N GLU A 90 0.98 -24.61 -4.14
CA GLU A 90 -0.28 -25.28 -4.49
C GLU A 90 -1.33 -24.27 -4.99
N TYR A 91 -1.49 -23.16 -4.27
CA TYR A 91 -2.42 -22.11 -4.70
C TYR A 91 -2.03 -21.50 -6.04
N LEU A 92 -0.76 -21.13 -6.24
CA LEU A 92 -0.29 -20.48 -7.47
C LEU A 92 -0.38 -21.40 -8.69
N ALA A 93 -0.08 -22.71 -8.50
CA ALA A 93 -0.29 -23.71 -9.53
C ALA A 93 -1.78 -23.85 -9.91
N SER A 94 -2.68 -23.78 -8.91
CA SER A 94 -4.14 -23.91 -9.15
C SER A 94 -4.74 -22.77 -9.96
N ILE A 95 -4.09 -21.59 -9.99
CA ILE A 95 -4.55 -20.41 -10.74
C ILE A 95 -3.71 -20.13 -12.01
N ASP A 96 -2.80 -21.04 -12.37
CA ASP A 96 -1.94 -21.01 -13.56
C ASP A 96 -1.14 -19.69 -13.68
N VAL A 97 -0.50 -19.27 -12.58
CA VAL A 97 0.35 -18.09 -12.54
C VAL A 97 1.82 -18.50 -12.47
N PRO A 98 2.70 -17.94 -13.33
CA PRO A 98 4.13 -18.12 -13.18
C PRO A 98 4.59 -17.67 -11.79
N PHE A 99 5.35 -18.52 -11.08
CA PHE A 99 5.82 -18.16 -9.75
C PHE A 99 7.25 -18.65 -9.46
N HIS A 100 7.84 -18.03 -8.44
CA HIS A 100 9.14 -18.46 -7.91
C HIS A 100 9.17 -18.28 -6.39
N ILE A 101 9.68 -19.29 -5.69
CA ILE A 101 9.93 -19.24 -4.25
C ILE A 101 11.43 -19.04 -4.05
N ILE A 102 11.81 -17.90 -3.50
CA ILE A 102 13.20 -17.63 -3.10
C ILE A 102 13.39 -18.26 -1.73
N GLU A 103 14.21 -19.30 -1.66
CA GLU A 103 14.58 -19.92 -0.39
C GLU A 103 15.84 -19.28 0.16
N LYS A 104 15.75 -18.63 1.32
CA LYS A 104 16.89 -18.02 1.97
C LYS A 104 16.66 -17.92 3.47
N ASP A 105 17.47 -18.63 4.23
CA ASP A 105 17.40 -18.58 5.70
C ASP A 105 17.85 -17.22 6.22
N THR A 106 16.93 -16.25 6.16
CA THR A 106 17.12 -14.93 6.76
C THR A 106 16.67 -14.90 8.21
N TYR A 107 15.89 -15.90 8.64
CA TYR A 107 15.42 -16.00 10.02
C TYR A 107 16.57 -16.28 10.98
N SER A 108 17.41 -17.28 10.70
CA SER A 108 18.58 -17.60 11.52
C SER A 108 19.56 -16.44 11.60
N ILE A 109 19.81 -15.72 10.49
CA ILE A 109 20.65 -14.51 10.46
C ILE A 109 20.08 -13.43 11.41
N VAL A 110 18.76 -13.20 11.37
CA VAL A 110 18.12 -12.21 12.23
C VAL A 110 18.25 -12.60 13.71
N LYS A 111 18.08 -13.87 14.04
CA LYS A 111 18.21 -14.39 15.41
C LYS A 111 19.63 -14.28 15.95
N GLU A 112 20.62 -14.49 15.11
CA GLU A 112 22.04 -14.39 15.48
C GLU A 112 22.48 -12.93 15.71
N VAL A 113 22.03 -12.01 14.84
CA VAL A 113 22.52 -10.60 14.84
C VAL A 113 21.74 -9.72 15.81
N VAL A 114 20.48 -10.03 16.12
CA VAL A 114 19.62 -9.19 16.98
C VAL A 114 19.61 -9.74 18.40
N PRO A 115 20.08 -8.98 19.40
CA PRO A 115 20.02 -9.40 20.80
C PRO A 115 18.59 -9.67 21.26
N GLU A 116 18.45 -10.61 22.21
CA GLU A 116 17.16 -10.96 22.80
C GLU A 116 16.48 -9.72 23.42
N GLY A 117 15.18 -9.56 23.17
CA GLY A 117 14.41 -8.40 23.64
C GLY A 117 14.50 -7.14 22.74
N LYS A 118 15.29 -7.15 21.66
CA LYS A 118 15.31 -6.07 20.66
C LYS A 118 14.40 -6.38 19.46
N THR A 119 13.93 -5.32 18.79
CA THR A 119 13.09 -5.45 17.60
C THR A 119 13.88 -6.00 16.41
N THR A 120 13.38 -7.06 15.80
CA THR A 120 14.01 -7.75 14.66
C THR A 120 13.62 -7.15 13.30
N CYS A 121 12.54 -6.38 13.25
CA CYS A 121 11.87 -5.95 12.01
C CYS A 121 12.76 -5.13 11.07
N GLY A 122 13.63 -4.27 11.60
CA GLY A 122 14.51 -3.45 10.79
C GLY A 122 15.51 -4.26 9.96
N ILE A 123 16.15 -5.27 10.57
CA ILE A 123 17.11 -6.16 9.90
C ILE A 123 16.36 -7.13 8.99
N CYS A 124 15.28 -7.74 9.47
CA CYS A 124 14.42 -8.64 8.68
C CYS A 124 13.94 -7.96 7.38
N SER A 125 13.39 -6.75 7.48
CA SER A 125 12.91 -6.01 6.29
C SER A 125 14.02 -5.65 5.32
N ARG A 126 15.25 -5.39 5.79
CA ARG A 126 16.42 -5.12 4.95
C ARG A 126 16.86 -6.37 4.20
N LEU A 127 16.96 -7.52 4.88
CA LEU A 127 17.33 -8.80 4.27
C LEU A 127 16.28 -9.25 3.23
N ARG A 128 14.99 -9.11 3.55
CA ARG A 128 13.89 -9.38 2.61
C ARG A 128 14.01 -8.54 1.35
N ARG A 129 14.18 -7.22 1.50
CA ARG A 129 14.34 -6.31 0.36
C ARG A 129 15.55 -6.68 -0.48
N GLY A 130 16.70 -6.94 0.15
CA GLY A 130 17.91 -7.34 -0.56
C GLY A 130 17.72 -8.59 -1.42
N SER A 131 17.03 -9.61 -0.90
CA SER A 131 16.74 -10.86 -1.61
C SER A 131 15.78 -10.64 -2.78
N LEU A 132 14.67 -9.92 -2.56
CA LEU A 132 13.68 -9.63 -3.59
C LEU A 132 14.25 -8.73 -4.71
N TYR A 133 15.02 -7.70 -4.35
CA TYR A 133 15.64 -6.78 -5.31
C TYR A 133 16.74 -7.48 -6.14
N GLY A 134 17.52 -8.35 -5.50
CA GLY A 134 18.51 -9.18 -6.20
C GLY A 134 17.86 -10.09 -7.24
N TYR A 135 16.79 -10.79 -6.86
CA TYR A 135 16.02 -11.62 -7.79
C TYR A 135 15.44 -10.80 -8.95
N ALA A 136 14.86 -9.66 -8.65
CA ALA A 136 14.26 -8.78 -9.66
C ALA A 136 15.28 -8.37 -10.73
N ARG A 137 16.48 -7.94 -10.34
CA ARG A 137 17.57 -7.56 -11.26
C ARG A 137 18.03 -8.74 -12.12
N GLN A 138 18.20 -9.91 -11.52
CA GLN A 138 18.69 -11.10 -12.22
C GLN A 138 17.71 -11.63 -13.26
N ASN A 139 16.41 -11.36 -13.08
CA ASN A 139 15.34 -11.91 -13.92
C ASN A 139 14.68 -10.87 -14.84
N GLY A 140 15.27 -9.69 -15.00
CA GLY A 140 14.76 -8.63 -15.89
C GLY A 140 13.40 -8.09 -15.47
N ILE A 141 13.09 -8.07 -14.17
CA ILE A 141 11.88 -7.49 -13.61
C ILE A 141 11.96 -5.97 -13.73
N THR A 142 10.93 -5.34 -14.27
CA THR A 142 10.86 -3.89 -14.45
C THR A 142 10.13 -3.20 -13.30
N LYS A 143 9.15 -3.87 -12.68
CA LYS A 143 8.36 -3.33 -11.57
C LYS A 143 8.20 -4.38 -10.45
N ILE A 144 8.36 -3.94 -9.21
CA ILE A 144 8.14 -4.75 -8.00
C ILE A 144 6.84 -4.27 -7.34
N ALA A 145 5.80 -5.09 -7.37
CA ALA A 145 4.50 -4.78 -6.77
C ALA A 145 4.43 -5.26 -5.32
N LEU A 146 4.07 -4.34 -4.43
CA LEU A 146 3.93 -4.56 -2.98
C LEU A 146 2.48 -4.35 -2.55
N GLY A 147 1.95 -5.24 -1.72
CA GLY A 147 0.56 -5.28 -1.28
C GLY A 147 0.15 -4.23 -0.23
N HIS A 148 0.81 -3.06 -0.19
CA HIS A 148 0.40 -1.98 0.71
C HIS A 148 -0.82 -1.25 0.15
N HIS A 149 -1.79 -0.99 1.01
CA HIS A 149 -3.06 -0.36 0.68
C HIS A 149 -3.18 1.06 1.25
N ARG A 150 -4.31 1.76 0.98
CA ARG A 150 -4.57 3.14 1.39
C ARG A 150 -4.36 3.34 2.90
N ASP A 151 -4.88 2.43 3.70
CA ASP A 151 -4.84 2.57 5.16
C ASP A 151 -3.40 2.42 5.69
N ASP A 152 -2.55 1.55 5.11
CA ASP A 152 -1.11 1.47 5.41
C ASP A 152 -0.38 2.79 5.14
N ILE A 153 -0.75 3.47 4.04
CA ILE A 153 -0.17 4.77 3.67
C ILE A 153 -0.51 5.80 4.72
N ILE A 154 -1.77 5.86 5.17
CA ILE A 154 -2.24 6.76 6.22
C ILE A 154 -1.55 6.42 7.55
N GLU A 155 -1.59 5.17 7.98
CA GLU A 155 -0.93 4.71 9.22
C GLU A 155 0.56 5.11 9.24
N THR A 156 1.25 4.92 8.12
CA THR A 156 2.67 5.30 8.02
C THR A 156 2.89 6.81 8.12
N ALA A 157 1.99 7.63 7.58
CA ALA A 157 2.07 9.08 7.72
C ALA A 157 1.93 9.49 9.20
N PHE A 158 0.95 8.94 9.91
CA PHE A 158 0.75 9.21 11.33
C PHE A 158 1.88 8.69 12.21
N LEU A 159 2.42 7.50 11.92
CA LEU A 159 3.61 7.00 12.61
C LEU A 159 4.81 7.95 12.45
N ASN A 160 5.07 8.42 11.23
CA ASN A 160 6.17 9.37 11.00
C ASN A 160 5.91 10.73 11.67
N MET A 161 4.67 11.19 11.69
CA MET A 161 4.26 12.45 12.28
C MET A 161 4.39 12.43 13.81
N PHE A 162 3.89 11.36 14.46
CA PHE A 162 3.84 11.26 15.92
C PHE A 162 5.17 10.82 16.55
N TYR A 163 5.93 9.97 15.86
CA TYR A 163 7.15 9.37 16.42
C TYR A 163 8.43 9.72 15.66
N GLY A 164 8.31 10.25 14.45
CA GLY A 164 9.45 10.54 13.57
C GLY A 164 9.67 12.02 13.26
N SER A 165 8.82 12.94 13.76
CA SER A 165 8.88 14.37 13.47
C SER A 165 8.99 14.68 11.97
N LYS A 166 8.28 13.89 11.14
CA LYS A 166 8.32 14.01 9.68
C LYS A 166 6.94 13.84 9.07
N LEU A 167 6.59 14.73 8.17
CA LEU A 167 5.42 14.60 7.32
C LEU A 167 5.80 13.72 6.11
N LYS A 168 5.70 12.40 6.28
CA LYS A 168 6.14 11.40 5.30
C LYS A 168 5.21 10.19 5.33
N ALA A 169 4.70 9.79 4.17
CA ALA A 169 3.90 8.57 3.98
C ALA A 169 4.66 7.53 3.14
N MET A 170 3.98 6.46 2.71
CA MET A 170 4.47 5.56 1.68
C MET A 170 4.08 6.07 0.29
N PRO A 171 5.02 6.36 -0.61
CA PRO A 171 4.67 6.77 -1.96
C PRO A 171 4.09 5.60 -2.76
N PRO A 172 3.10 5.84 -3.64
CA PRO A 172 2.51 4.79 -4.49
C PRO A 172 3.51 4.19 -5.50
N LYS A 173 4.46 4.98 -5.97
CA LYS A 173 5.58 4.55 -6.83
C LYS A 173 6.89 5.09 -6.27
N LEU A 174 7.93 4.30 -6.22
CA LEU A 174 9.22 4.64 -5.60
C LEU A 174 10.36 3.99 -6.36
N LEU A 175 11.42 4.74 -6.57
CA LEU A 175 12.72 4.20 -6.97
C LEU A 175 13.45 3.71 -5.71
N SER A 176 14.03 2.50 -5.74
CA SER A 176 14.83 1.98 -4.62
C SER A 176 16.04 2.88 -4.32
N ASP A 177 16.57 2.81 -3.10
CA ASP A 177 17.68 3.67 -2.66
C ASP A 177 18.93 3.51 -3.54
N ASP A 178 19.17 2.29 -4.05
CA ASP A 178 20.24 1.98 -5.02
C ASP A 178 19.88 2.32 -6.48
N LYS A 179 18.70 2.88 -6.70
CA LYS A 179 18.14 3.28 -8.01
C LYS A 179 18.07 2.15 -9.05
N THR A 180 18.05 0.90 -8.62
CA THR A 180 18.05 -0.26 -9.52
C THR A 180 16.68 -0.91 -9.70
N ASN A 181 15.70 -0.59 -8.86
CA ASN A 181 14.37 -1.18 -8.90
C ASN A 181 13.27 -0.13 -8.76
N ILE A 182 12.19 -0.29 -9.50
CA ILE A 182 10.97 0.51 -9.35
C ILE A 182 9.96 -0.29 -8.51
N LEU A 183 9.55 0.27 -7.37
CA LEU A 183 8.54 -0.31 -6.50
C LEU A 183 7.20 0.37 -6.76
N ILE A 184 6.13 -0.43 -6.82
CA ILE A 184 4.76 0.06 -7.03
C ILE A 184 3.83 -0.50 -5.95
N ARG A 185 2.78 0.25 -5.64
CA ARG A 185 1.73 -0.13 -4.68
C ARG A 185 0.36 -0.03 -5.34
N PRO A 186 -0.03 -1.02 -6.15
CA PRO A 186 -1.29 -0.98 -6.90
C PRO A 186 -2.53 -0.82 -6.02
N LEU A 187 -2.48 -1.29 -4.76
CA LEU A 187 -3.58 -1.16 -3.79
C LEU A 187 -3.65 0.22 -3.10
N ALA A 188 -2.86 1.22 -3.52
CA ALA A 188 -2.77 2.52 -2.86
C ALA A 188 -4.11 3.24 -2.67
N TYR A 189 -5.11 3.00 -3.52
CA TYR A 189 -6.46 3.57 -3.42
C TYR A 189 -7.49 2.62 -2.82
N CYS A 190 -7.10 1.41 -2.44
CA CYS A 190 -7.99 0.41 -1.89
C CYS A 190 -8.09 0.52 -0.37
N LYS A 191 -9.32 0.49 0.16
CA LYS A 191 -9.60 0.45 1.60
C LYS A 191 -9.30 -0.94 2.15
N GLU A 192 -8.68 -1.03 3.33
CA GLU A 192 -8.45 -2.32 4.00
C GLU A 192 -9.75 -3.11 4.20
N ALA A 193 -10.82 -2.44 4.61
CA ALA A 193 -12.13 -3.07 4.81
C ALA A 193 -12.69 -3.74 3.53
N ASP A 194 -12.41 -3.18 2.37
CA ASP A 194 -12.80 -3.77 1.09
C ASP A 194 -11.94 -5.00 0.77
N ILE A 195 -10.64 -4.94 1.06
CA ILE A 195 -9.71 -6.06 0.86
C ILE A 195 -10.07 -7.23 1.78
N ILE A 196 -10.38 -6.98 3.05
CA ILE A 196 -10.83 -8.02 4.00
C ILE A 196 -12.06 -8.73 3.45
N ARG A 197 -13.13 -7.98 3.13
CA ARG A 197 -14.37 -8.55 2.59
C ARG A 197 -14.14 -9.34 1.29
N TYR A 198 -13.25 -8.87 0.44
CA TYR A 198 -12.90 -9.54 -0.80
C TYR A 198 -12.13 -10.83 -0.54
N SER A 199 -11.13 -10.80 0.31
CA SER A 199 -10.33 -11.95 0.73
C SER A 199 -11.19 -13.05 1.35
N ASP A 200 -12.11 -12.69 2.25
CA ASP A 200 -13.04 -13.63 2.89
C ASP A 200 -13.93 -14.33 1.84
N HIS A 201 -14.43 -13.58 0.85
CA HIS A 201 -15.22 -14.16 -0.21
C HIS A 201 -14.41 -15.06 -1.14
N ARG A 202 -13.18 -14.68 -1.47
CA ARG A 202 -12.28 -15.46 -2.34
C ARG A 202 -11.70 -16.67 -1.62
N GLN A 203 -11.81 -16.73 -0.30
CA GLN A 203 -11.26 -17.80 0.54
C GLN A 203 -9.78 -18.07 0.26
N PHE A 204 -8.99 -17.01 0.17
CA PHE A 204 -7.55 -17.15 -0.03
C PHE A 204 -6.91 -17.96 1.10
N PRO A 205 -5.92 -18.81 0.81
CA PRO A 205 -5.23 -19.62 1.81
C PRO A 205 -4.25 -18.73 2.61
N ILE A 206 -4.79 -17.95 3.54
CA ILE A 206 -4.01 -16.97 4.31
C ILE A 206 -3.01 -17.67 5.24
N ILE A 207 -1.75 -17.26 5.12
CA ILE A 207 -0.69 -17.68 6.03
C ILE A 207 -0.58 -16.65 7.16
N PRO A 208 -0.76 -17.03 8.43
CA PRO A 208 -0.69 -16.09 9.55
C PRO A 208 0.68 -15.41 9.68
N CYS A 209 0.70 -14.09 9.88
CA CYS A 209 1.92 -13.28 9.98
C CYS A 209 2.47 -13.17 11.42
N ASN A 210 2.16 -14.11 12.32
CA ASN A 210 2.55 -14.07 13.74
C ASN A 210 3.78 -14.91 14.08
N LEU A 211 4.47 -15.44 13.08
CA LEU A 211 5.58 -16.37 13.25
C LEU A 211 6.85 -15.75 13.85
N CYS A 212 7.04 -14.43 13.78
CA CYS A 212 8.26 -13.76 14.25
C CYS A 212 8.18 -13.17 15.67
N GLY A 213 6.99 -13.09 16.30
CA GLY A 213 6.80 -12.63 17.68
C GLY A 213 7.25 -11.18 17.97
N SER A 214 7.44 -10.34 16.95
CA SER A 214 7.97 -8.99 17.16
C SER A 214 6.92 -7.98 17.66
N GLN A 215 7.32 -7.10 18.60
CA GLN A 215 6.45 -6.12 19.24
C GLN A 215 6.26 -4.80 18.47
N GLU A 216 6.84 -4.64 17.27
CA GLU A 216 6.70 -3.40 16.47
C GLU A 216 5.25 -3.03 16.10
N ASN A 217 4.33 -3.99 16.28
CA ASN A 217 2.92 -3.79 15.98
C ASN A 217 2.18 -2.91 17.01
N LEU A 218 2.74 -2.62 18.19
CA LEU A 218 1.99 -1.89 19.23
C LEU A 218 1.67 -0.46 18.82
N GLN A 219 2.69 0.30 18.36
CA GLN A 219 2.48 1.69 17.92
C GLN A 219 1.60 1.76 16.65
N ARG A 220 1.82 0.85 15.70
CA ARG A 220 0.97 0.77 14.52
C ARG A 220 -0.47 0.41 14.88
N GLN A 221 -0.69 -0.51 15.84
CA GLN A 221 -2.02 -0.87 16.29
C GLN A 221 -2.72 0.31 16.97
N VAL A 222 -2.02 1.06 17.83
CA VAL A 222 -2.55 2.28 18.46
C VAL A 222 -3.00 3.30 17.40
N ILE A 223 -2.17 3.55 16.37
CA ILE A 223 -2.52 4.43 15.26
C ILE A 223 -3.74 3.90 14.50
N LYS A 224 -3.76 2.61 14.19
CA LYS A 224 -4.87 1.97 13.49
C LYS A 224 -6.19 2.10 14.27
N ASP A 225 -6.18 1.84 15.57
CA ASP A 225 -7.37 1.94 16.41
C ASP A 225 -7.88 3.39 16.50
N MET A 226 -6.97 4.36 16.62
CA MET A 226 -7.30 5.78 16.58
C MET A 226 -7.96 6.17 15.25
N LEU A 227 -7.36 5.80 14.12
CA LEU A 227 -7.88 6.09 12.79
C LEU A 227 -9.24 5.45 12.54
N GLN A 228 -9.41 4.19 12.94
CA GLN A 228 -10.70 3.51 12.88
C GLN A 228 -11.76 4.16 13.76
N GLY A 229 -11.37 4.65 14.94
CA GLY A 229 -12.24 5.44 15.81
C GLY A 229 -12.73 6.71 15.12
N TRP A 230 -11.85 7.43 14.45
CA TRP A 230 -12.20 8.63 13.69
C TRP A 230 -13.13 8.34 12.51
N GLU A 231 -12.89 7.27 11.76
CA GLU A 231 -13.75 6.88 10.65
C GLU A 231 -15.15 6.47 11.11
N LYS A 232 -15.27 5.81 12.31
CA LYS A 232 -16.57 5.48 12.91
C LYS A 232 -17.34 6.72 13.35
N GLN A 233 -16.65 7.71 13.92
CA GLN A 233 -17.28 8.97 14.35
C GLN A 233 -17.74 9.81 13.18
N GLN A 234 -16.92 9.86 12.12
CA GLN A 234 -17.24 10.63 10.91
C GLN A 234 -16.79 9.83 9.68
N PRO A 235 -17.71 9.10 9.05
CA PRO A 235 -17.42 8.34 7.83
C PRO A 235 -16.87 9.21 6.71
N GLY A 236 -15.81 8.74 6.07
CA GLY A 236 -15.10 9.47 5.01
C GLY A 236 -13.91 10.31 5.50
N ARG A 237 -13.64 10.37 6.82
CA ARG A 237 -12.49 11.10 7.36
C ARG A 237 -11.16 10.55 6.84
N LEU A 238 -10.99 9.23 6.79
CA LEU A 238 -9.77 8.62 6.25
C LEU A 238 -9.59 8.92 4.75
N GLU A 239 -10.67 9.04 4.01
CA GLU A 239 -10.61 9.44 2.60
C GLU A 239 -10.08 10.88 2.47
N ASN A 240 -10.58 11.80 3.29
CA ASN A 240 -10.11 13.19 3.30
C ASN A 240 -8.64 13.29 3.71
N ILE A 241 -8.20 12.52 4.71
CA ILE A 241 -6.79 12.45 5.12
C ILE A 241 -5.94 11.95 3.94
N PHE A 242 -6.36 10.90 3.26
CA PHE A 242 -5.61 10.38 2.12
C PHE A 242 -5.51 11.38 0.97
N ARG A 243 -6.61 12.06 0.65
CA ARG A 243 -6.64 13.11 -0.39
C ARG A 243 -5.74 14.29 -0.05
N SER A 244 -5.60 14.64 1.24
CA SER A 244 -4.72 15.73 1.65
C SER A 244 -3.25 15.47 1.31
N PHE A 245 -2.82 14.19 1.23
CA PHE A 245 -1.47 13.85 0.78
C PHE A 245 -1.23 14.13 -0.72
N GLN A 246 -2.29 14.27 -1.48
CA GLN A 246 -2.25 14.58 -2.91
C GLN A 246 -2.51 16.06 -3.20
N ASN A 247 -2.83 16.84 -2.16
CA ASN A 247 -3.17 18.26 -2.27
C ASN A 247 -2.43 19.04 -1.18
N ILE A 248 -1.17 19.33 -1.44
CA ILE A 248 -0.27 20.03 -0.51
C ILE A 248 -0.15 21.49 -0.94
N SER A 249 -0.33 22.41 0.02
CA SER A 249 -0.07 23.85 -0.16
C SER A 249 1.28 24.20 0.49
N PRO A 250 2.40 24.24 -0.25
CA PRO A 250 3.73 24.44 0.29
C PRO A 250 3.89 25.72 1.12
N SER A 251 3.27 26.80 0.71
CA SER A 251 3.29 28.12 1.41
C SER A 251 2.58 28.10 2.76
N GLN A 252 1.76 27.07 3.03
CA GLN A 252 1.02 26.91 4.29
C GLN A 252 1.68 25.90 5.24
N LEU A 253 2.85 25.36 4.85
CA LEU A 253 3.66 24.45 5.68
C LEU A 253 4.95 25.16 6.12
N ALA A 254 5.42 24.88 7.34
CA ALA A 254 6.59 25.52 7.93
C ALA A 254 7.95 24.94 7.46
N ASP A 255 8.06 24.50 6.21
CA ASP A 255 9.29 23.90 5.65
C ASP A 255 9.93 24.85 4.62
N ASN A 256 11.06 25.47 5.00
CA ASN A 256 11.84 26.38 4.14
C ASN A 256 12.39 25.74 2.86
N LYS A 257 12.38 24.39 2.77
CA LYS A 257 12.78 23.68 1.53
C LYS A 257 11.64 23.56 0.54
N LEU A 258 10.40 23.61 1.01
CA LEU A 258 9.19 23.56 0.18
C LEU A 258 8.76 24.94 -0.28
N PHE A 259 8.95 25.97 0.57
CA PHE A 259 8.59 27.34 0.27
C PHE A 259 9.63 28.31 0.83
N ASN A 260 9.99 29.33 0.06
CA ASN A 260 11.01 30.31 0.45
C ASN A 260 10.38 31.48 1.24
N PHE A 261 10.28 31.32 2.55
CA PHE A 261 9.75 32.34 3.44
C PHE A 261 10.69 33.56 3.65
N LYS A 262 12.00 33.38 3.37
CA LYS A 262 13.01 34.43 3.66
C LYS A 262 12.98 35.57 2.67
N ASP A 263 12.59 35.28 1.43
CA ASP A 263 12.62 36.23 0.33
C ASP A 263 11.21 36.79 0.02
N LEU A 264 10.30 36.75 1.01
CA LEU A 264 8.98 37.35 0.88
C LEU A 264 9.09 38.89 0.90
N GLU A 265 8.76 39.54 -0.21
CA GLU A 265 8.76 41.01 -0.36
C GLU A 265 7.35 41.55 -0.59
N LEU A 266 7.06 42.73 -0.04
CA LEU A 266 5.80 43.41 -0.26
C LEU A 266 5.77 44.03 -1.66
N ASN A 267 4.90 43.57 -2.54
CA ASN A 267 4.63 44.23 -3.79
C ASN A 267 3.49 45.23 -3.63
N ARG A 268 3.82 46.48 -3.22
CA ARG A 268 2.85 47.57 -3.04
C ARG A 268 2.43 48.27 -4.35
N LEU A 269 2.96 47.86 -5.50
CA LEU A 269 2.80 48.54 -6.78
C LEU A 269 1.84 47.82 -7.74
N SER A 270 1.21 46.70 -7.36
CA SER A 270 0.20 46.04 -8.18
C SER A 270 -1.20 46.62 -7.89
N PRO A 271 -1.77 47.49 -8.74
CA PRO A 271 -3.13 48.02 -8.56
C PRO A 271 -4.21 47.05 -9.03
N THR A 272 -3.86 45.88 -9.49
CA THR A 272 -4.82 44.86 -9.93
C THR A 272 -5.07 43.91 -8.78
N GLY A 273 -6.23 44.05 -8.14
CA GLY A 273 -6.76 43.15 -7.11
C GLY A 273 -6.95 41.73 -7.62
N GLN A 274 -5.87 41.05 -7.90
CA GLN A 274 -5.82 39.61 -7.77
C GLN A 274 -5.64 39.34 -6.28
N GLU A 275 -6.76 39.11 -5.61
CA GLU A 275 -6.76 38.50 -4.29
C GLU A 275 -5.84 37.32 -4.35
N ASP A 276 -4.85 37.27 -3.44
CA ASP A 276 -3.96 36.11 -3.29
C ASP A 276 -4.82 34.86 -3.23
N ALA A 277 -4.66 33.98 -4.21
CA ALA A 277 -5.29 32.64 -4.24
C ALA A 277 -4.88 31.77 -3.05
N ALA A 278 -4.18 32.33 -2.07
CA ALA A 278 -3.69 31.68 -0.86
C ALA A 278 -4.75 31.54 0.23
N TYR A 279 -5.87 32.27 0.16
CA TYR A 279 -6.91 32.18 1.19
C TYR A 279 -8.31 32.19 0.55
N ASP A 280 -8.70 31.03 0.04
CA ASP A 280 -10.07 30.79 -0.38
C ASP A 280 -10.85 30.10 0.75
N ASP A 281 -11.48 30.90 1.60
CA ASP A 281 -12.38 30.41 2.68
C ASP A 281 -13.57 29.59 2.13
N SER A 282 -13.86 29.67 0.83
CA SER A 282 -14.98 28.95 0.20
C SER A 282 -14.72 27.43 0.11
N GLN A 283 -13.49 26.98 0.25
CA GLN A 283 -13.13 25.57 0.22
C GLN A 283 -13.27 24.87 1.58
N PHE A 284 -13.48 25.60 2.66
CA PHE A 284 -13.79 25.02 3.97
C PHE A 284 -15.30 25.09 4.20
N PRO A 285 -16.05 23.97 4.12
CA PRO A 285 -17.43 23.97 4.56
C PRO A 285 -17.42 24.43 6.03
N ALA A 286 -18.13 25.50 6.30
CA ALA A 286 -18.30 26.03 7.64
C ALA A 286 -18.59 24.84 8.59
N LEU A 287 -17.73 24.64 9.58
CA LEU A 287 -18.02 23.76 10.69
C LEU A 287 -19.26 24.34 11.34
N SER A 288 -20.43 23.79 10.98
CA SER A 288 -21.69 24.10 11.64
C SER A 288 -21.48 23.85 13.13
N ARG A 289 -21.45 24.93 13.89
CA ARG A 289 -21.52 24.90 15.35
C ARG A 289 -22.77 24.14 15.74
N GLN A 290 -22.60 22.94 16.30
CA GLN A 290 -23.55 22.32 17.21
C GLN A 290 -22.81 22.05 18.52
#